data_fb2e18918c5f54a6a12e30de68383451
#
_entry.id   fb2e18918c5f54a6a12e30de68383451
#
_cell.length_a   1.000
_cell.length_b   1.000
_cell.length_c   1.000
_cell.angle_alpha   90.00
_cell.angle_beta   90.00
_cell.angle_gamma   90.00
#
_symmetry.space_group_name_H-M   'P 1'
#
loop_
_entity.id
_entity.type
_entity.pdbx_description
1 polymer ?
#
loop_
_entity_poly.entity_id
_entity_poly.type
_entity_poly.pdbx_seq_one_letter_code
_entity_poly.pdbx_strand_id
1 'polypeptide(L)'
;MTSYEEVLEQINAVPAGLTGNDRTINWLTDAQVVGVARNSRGHLELFLAGEQLKPRTSTVKYAIHYHSWHRDTQPPLSANRILLPALGHFDQVGAFIAAELLREKADANMERAFAVIEPLIELAIKRLEIAESAILGLVGELLLLDALCRRADDRHVGPVVQAWDGWRRSARDLTWEGTGVEIKTTTRTTSSHAVRGVHQIEPAAATDDGPGESRLLLVSIGLRQTDPNVPALSIPSLVESIVARLTVSGAGGLVDEFLKRVAMYGSESGIGYEHATMANEAPFTT
;
A
#
# COMPACT_ATOMS: atom_id res chain seq x y z
N MET A 1 -22.66 -22.73 10.86
CA MET A 1 -21.78 -21.61 11.27
C MET A 1 -20.64 -21.59 10.25
N THR A 2 -20.58 -20.58 9.41
CA THR A 2 -19.61 -20.53 8.30
C THR A 2 -18.21 -20.36 8.88
N SER A 3 -17.29 -21.27 8.56
CA SER A 3 -15.91 -21.22 9.05
C SER A 3 -15.09 -20.14 8.31
N TYR A 4 -13.96 -19.77 8.86
CA TYR A 4 -13.01 -18.88 8.18
C TYR A 4 -12.56 -19.45 6.83
N GLU A 5 -12.27 -20.74 6.77
CA GLU A 5 -11.81 -21.44 5.58
C GLU A 5 -12.90 -21.43 4.48
N GLU A 6 -14.14 -21.64 4.83
CA GLU A 6 -15.27 -21.58 3.89
C GLU A 6 -15.46 -20.16 3.34
N VAL A 7 -15.32 -19.13 4.18
CA VAL A 7 -15.39 -17.74 3.75
C VAL A 7 -14.23 -17.39 2.83
N LEU A 8 -13.01 -17.83 3.16
CA LEU A 8 -11.83 -17.58 2.33
C LEU A 8 -11.94 -18.25 0.96
N GLU A 9 -12.47 -19.48 0.91
CA GLU A 9 -12.73 -20.17 -0.36
C GLU A 9 -13.75 -19.41 -1.22
N GLN A 10 -14.82 -18.91 -0.61
CA GLN A 10 -15.81 -18.09 -1.30
C GLN A 10 -15.22 -16.77 -1.82
N ILE A 11 -14.37 -16.10 -1.05
CA ILE A 11 -13.70 -14.87 -1.47
C ILE A 11 -12.74 -15.12 -2.64
N ASN A 12 -11.97 -16.21 -2.59
CA ASN A 12 -11.05 -16.59 -3.66
C ASN A 12 -11.78 -16.92 -4.97
N ALA A 13 -13.02 -17.38 -4.88
CA ALA A 13 -13.86 -17.68 -6.03
C ALA A 13 -14.53 -16.45 -6.65
N VAL A 14 -14.49 -15.27 -5.99
CA VAL A 14 -15.10 -14.03 -6.51
C VAL A 14 -14.30 -13.53 -7.72
N PRO A 15 -14.90 -13.47 -8.92
CA PRO A 15 -14.22 -12.98 -10.10
C PRO A 15 -13.90 -11.47 -9.98
N ALA A 16 -12.86 -11.04 -10.67
CA ALA A 16 -12.62 -9.61 -10.83
C ALA A 16 -13.84 -8.92 -11.45
N GLY A 17 -14.18 -7.74 -10.93
CA GLY A 17 -15.35 -7.00 -11.40
C GLY A 17 -15.27 -6.67 -12.88
N LEU A 18 -16.42 -6.64 -13.53
CA LEU A 18 -16.56 -6.16 -14.90
C LEU A 18 -16.18 -4.67 -15.00
N THR A 19 -15.98 -4.19 -16.21
CA THR A 19 -15.65 -2.77 -16.47
C THR A 19 -16.77 -1.86 -15.95
N GLY A 20 -16.39 -0.77 -15.27
CA GLY A 20 -17.33 0.21 -14.75
C GLY A 20 -17.65 0.06 -13.25
N ASN A 21 -18.84 0.49 -12.87
CA ASN A 21 -19.32 0.48 -11.48
C ASN A 21 -20.12 -0.77 -11.10
N ASP A 22 -20.29 -1.71 -12.03
CA ASP A 22 -21.07 -2.92 -11.79
C ASP A 22 -20.35 -3.89 -10.86
N ARG A 23 -21.11 -4.52 -9.97
CA ARG A 23 -20.59 -5.48 -8.97
C ARG A 23 -21.46 -6.72 -8.94
N THR A 24 -20.81 -7.87 -8.97
CA THR A 24 -21.45 -9.13 -8.61
C THR A 24 -21.15 -9.42 -7.15
N ILE A 25 -22.17 -9.29 -6.28
CA ILE A 25 -22.02 -9.56 -4.85
C ILE A 25 -22.26 -11.05 -4.63
N ASN A 26 -21.25 -11.72 -4.06
CA ASN A 26 -21.39 -13.08 -3.53
C ASN A 26 -21.77 -12.97 -2.04
N TRP A 27 -22.99 -13.39 -1.71
CA TRP A 27 -23.47 -13.40 -0.34
C TRP A 27 -22.93 -14.61 0.41
N LEU A 28 -22.38 -14.38 1.59
CA LEU A 28 -21.73 -15.42 2.40
C LEU A 28 -22.74 -16.30 3.15
N THR A 29 -23.98 -15.82 3.30
CA THR A 29 -25.10 -16.57 3.90
C THR A 29 -26.40 -16.31 3.15
N ASP A 30 -27.37 -17.20 3.31
CA ASP A 30 -28.71 -17.05 2.74
C ASP A 30 -29.46 -15.80 3.23
N ALA A 31 -29.08 -15.28 4.40
CA ALA A 31 -29.64 -14.05 4.95
C ALA A 31 -29.25 -12.79 4.14
N GLN A 32 -28.26 -12.88 3.25
CA GLN A 32 -27.79 -11.80 2.38
C GLN A 32 -27.44 -10.51 3.14
N VAL A 33 -26.79 -10.65 4.30
CA VAL A 33 -26.40 -9.53 5.16
C VAL A 33 -24.92 -9.18 5.03
N VAL A 34 -24.06 -10.21 4.90
CA VAL A 34 -22.64 -10.05 4.62
C VAL A 34 -22.33 -10.60 3.25
N GLY A 35 -21.82 -9.77 2.38
CA GLY A 35 -21.44 -10.14 1.02
C GLY A 35 -20.08 -9.64 0.62
N VAL A 36 -19.52 -10.20 -0.42
CA VAL A 36 -18.21 -9.84 -0.97
C VAL A 36 -18.31 -9.62 -2.47
N ALA A 37 -17.53 -8.68 -2.98
CA ALA A 37 -17.39 -8.43 -4.40
C ALA A 37 -15.95 -8.00 -4.70
N ARG A 38 -15.58 -7.98 -5.98
CA ARG A 38 -14.35 -7.30 -6.43
C ARG A 38 -14.69 -6.18 -7.40
N ASN A 39 -13.97 -5.08 -7.29
CA ASN A 39 -14.08 -4.02 -8.29
C ASN A 39 -13.24 -4.37 -9.55
N SER A 40 -13.32 -3.52 -10.57
CA SER A 40 -12.55 -3.68 -11.82
C SER A 40 -11.02 -3.62 -11.64
N ARG A 41 -10.55 -3.12 -10.49
CA ARG A 41 -9.12 -3.05 -10.12
C ARG A 41 -8.69 -4.23 -9.23
N GLY A 42 -9.56 -5.22 -8.98
CA GLY A 42 -9.27 -6.38 -8.14
C GLY A 42 -9.39 -6.14 -6.63
N HIS A 43 -9.73 -4.92 -6.17
CA HIS A 43 -9.94 -4.66 -4.75
C HIS A 43 -11.12 -5.45 -4.21
N LEU A 44 -10.93 -6.09 -3.06
CA LEU A 44 -11.99 -6.76 -2.34
C LEU A 44 -12.91 -5.72 -1.67
N GLU A 45 -14.21 -5.88 -1.87
CA GLU A 45 -15.24 -5.04 -1.28
C GLU A 45 -16.12 -5.90 -0.36
N LEU A 46 -16.22 -5.53 0.92
CA LEU A 46 -17.15 -6.13 1.86
C LEU A 46 -18.44 -5.31 1.88
N PHE A 47 -19.58 -5.96 1.65
CA PHE A 47 -20.90 -5.35 1.70
C PHE A 47 -21.63 -5.80 2.96
N LEU A 48 -22.03 -4.86 3.80
CA LEU A 48 -22.81 -5.06 5.01
C LEU A 48 -24.18 -4.47 4.76
N ALA A 49 -25.16 -5.33 4.42
CA ALA A 49 -26.50 -4.91 4.08
C ALA A 49 -27.27 -4.39 5.30
N GLY A 50 -28.11 -3.39 5.10
CA GLY A 50 -28.94 -2.80 6.13
C GLY A 50 -28.78 -1.29 6.25
N GLU A 51 -29.08 -0.75 7.41
CA GLU A 51 -28.99 0.69 7.70
C GLU A 51 -27.53 1.18 7.79
N GLN A 52 -27.37 2.50 7.76
CA GLN A 52 -26.07 3.15 7.90
C GLN A 52 -25.45 2.85 9.25
N LEU A 53 -24.31 2.18 9.26
CA LEU A 53 -23.52 1.93 10.45
C LEU A 53 -22.85 3.22 10.94
N LYS A 54 -22.64 3.31 12.26
CA LYS A 54 -22.03 4.47 12.93
C LYS A 54 -20.71 4.07 13.58
N PRO A 55 -19.59 4.11 12.84
CA PRO A 55 -18.28 3.81 13.38
C PRO A 55 -17.91 4.74 14.53
N ARG A 56 -17.23 4.20 15.54
CA ARG A 56 -16.71 4.93 16.70
C ARG A 56 -15.36 5.57 16.43
N THR A 57 -14.57 4.93 15.58
CA THR A 57 -13.21 5.40 15.25
C THR A 57 -13.19 6.21 13.95
N SER A 58 -12.33 7.22 13.90
CA SER A 58 -12.18 8.04 12.70
C SER A 58 -11.68 7.23 11.49
N THR A 59 -10.74 6.31 11.71
CA THR A 59 -10.18 5.44 10.67
C THR A 59 -11.27 4.63 9.97
N VAL A 60 -12.13 3.93 10.74
CA VAL A 60 -13.22 3.14 10.17
C VAL A 60 -14.28 4.02 9.53
N LYS A 61 -14.56 5.20 10.10
CA LYS A 61 -15.50 6.17 9.53
C LYS A 61 -15.10 6.65 8.14
N TYR A 62 -13.82 6.80 7.86
CA TYR A 62 -13.32 7.18 6.53
C TYR A 62 -13.31 6.02 5.54
N ALA A 63 -13.19 4.78 6.01
CA ALA A 63 -13.09 3.60 5.16
C ALA A 63 -14.43 2.95 4.82
N ILE A 64 -15.50 3.26 5.56
CA ILE A 64 -16.83 2.71 5.34
C ILE A 64 -17.70 3.72 4.60
N HIS A 65 -18.34 3.27 3.52
CA HIS A 65 -19.22 4.11 2.70
C HIS A 65 -20.60 3.50 2.61
N TYR A 66 -21.61 4.25 3.02
CA TYR A 66 -23.02 3.85 2.92
C TYR A 66 -23.64 4.36 1.63
N HIS A 67 -24.25 3.44 0.85
CA HIS A 67 -24.95 3.77 -0.39
C HIS A 67 -26.18 2.87 -0.58
N SER A 68 -27.11 3.39 -1.42
CA SER A 68 -28.18 2.59 -1.99
C SER A 68 -27.75 2.17 -3.40
N TRP A 69 -27.55 0.87 -3.59
CA TRP A 69 -27.08 0.27 -4.84
C TRP A 69 -28.25 -0.16 -5.70
N HIS A 70 -28.27 0.32 -6.95
CA HIS A 70 -29.26 -0.12 -7.91
C HIS A 70 -29.05 -1.59 -8.29
N ARG A 71 -30.15 -2.34 -8.46
CA ARG A 71 -30.16 -3.74 -8.93
C ARG A 71 -31.18 -3.87 -10.03
N ASP A 72 -30.84 -4.54 -11.14
CA ASP A 72 -31.67 -4.59 -12.35
C ASP A 72 -33.06 -5.19 -12.13
N THR A 73 -33.17 -6.24 -11.31
CA THR A 73 -34.39 -7.04 -11.15
C THR A 73 -34.89 -7.11 -9.69
N GLN A 74 -34.21 -6.44 -8.76
CA GLN A 74 -34.52 -6.50 -7.33
C GLN A 74 -34.61 -5.09 -6.75
N PRO A 75 -35.24 -4.91 -5.57
CA PRO A 75 -35.22 -3.63 -4.87
C PRO A 75 -33.78 -3.13 -4.64
N PRO A 76 -33.56 -1.81 -4.57
CA PRO A 76 -32.26 -1.25 -4.27
C PRO A 76 -31.65 -1.85 -2.99
N LEU A 77 -30.35 -2.13 -3.00
CA LEU A 77 -29.61 -2.62 -1.86
C LEU A 77 -29.04 -1.47 -1.07
N SER A 78 -29.54 -1.23 0.13
CA SER A 78 -28.89 -0.34 1.09
C SER A 78 -27.80 -1.11 1.82
N ALA A 79 -26.53 -0.67 1.70
CA ALA A 79 -25.40 -1.36 2.28
C ALA A 79 -24.27 -0.41 2.66
N ASN A 80 -23.52 -0.80 3.66
CA ASN A 80 -22.24 -0.21 4.01
C ASN A 80 -21.13 -1.00 3.30
N ARG A 81 -20.27 -0.31 2.58
CA ARG A 81 -19.16 -0.92 1.84
C ARG A 81 -17.84 -0.58 2.51
N ILE A 82 -17.04 -1.60 2.75
CA ILE A 82 -15.63 -1.46 3.17
C ILE A 82 -14.78 -1.91 2.00
N LEU A 83 -13.87 -1.04 1.54
CA LEU A 83 -12.93 -1.32 0.46
C LEU A 83 -11.62 -1.80 1.05
N LEU A 84 -11.14 -2.97 0.61
CA LEU A 84 -9.83 -3.52 0.96
C LEU A 84 -8.92 -3.53 -0.27
N PRO A 85 -7.60 -3.41 -0.12
CA PRO A 85 -6.68 -3.40 -1.24
C PRO A 85 -6.69 -4.67 -2.09
N ALA A 86 -6.19 -4.54 -3.32
CA ALA A 86 -6.07 -5.65 -4.27
C ALA A 86 -4.80 -6.50 -4.04
N LEU A 87 -4.44 -6.77 -2.79
CA LEU A 87 -3.28 -7.59 -2.42
C LEU A 87 -3.78 -8.94 -1.87
N GLY A 88 -3.22 -10.06 -2.32
CA GLY A 88 -3.73 -11.40 -2.03
C GLY A 88 -3.91 -11.72 -0.53
N HIS A 89 -3.09 -11.16 0.36
CA HIS A 89 -3.29 -11.36 1.80
C HIS A 89 -4.51 -10.59 2.36
N PHE A 90 -5.07 -9.59 1.63
CA PHE A 90 -6.32 -8.94 2.05
C PHE A 90 -7.55 -9.81 1.83
N ASP A 91 -7.46 -10.83 1.01
CA ASP A 91 -8.48 -11.86 0.95
C ASP A 91 -8.59 -12.60 2.28
N GLN A 92 -7.45 -12.88 2.92
CA GLN A 92 -7.40 -13.47 4.26
C GLN A 92 -7.94 -12.52 5.33
N VAL A 93 -7.61 -11.23 5.25
CA VAL A 93 -8.12 -10.20 6.17
C VAL A 93 -9.63 -10.03 5.99
N GLY A 94 -10.10 -9.95 4.74
CA GLY A 94 -11.53 -9.87 4.42
C GLY A 94 -12.30 -11.10 4.91
N ALA A 95 -11.74 -12.30 4.69
CA ALA A 95 -12.30 -13.54 5.19
C ALA A 95 -12.41 -13.54 6.72
N PHE A 96 -11.38 -13.09 7.41
CA PHE A 96 -11.37 -13.00 8.86
C PHE A 96 -12.42 -12.02 9.36
N ILE A 97 -12.49 -10.80 8.81
CA ILE A 97 -13.51 -9.80 9.20
C ILE A 97 -14.92 -10.35 8.97
N ALA A 98 -15.17 -10.96 7.80
CA ALA A 98 -16.48 -11.48 7.46
C ALA A 98 -16.88 -12.67 8.34
N ALA A 99 -15.96 -13.62 8.59
CA ALA A 99 -16.21 -14.76 9.49
C ALA A 99 -16.52 -14.30 10.92
N GLU A 100 -15.78 -13.30 11.43
CA GLU A 100 -16.02 -12.74 12.77
C GLU A 100 -17.37 -12.01 12.85
N LEU A 101 -17.76 -11.24 11.83
CA LEU A 101 -19.09 -10.63 11.76
C LEU A 101 -20.20 -11.68 11.82
N LEU A 102 -20.06 -12.77 11.05
CA LEU A 102 -21.02 -13.88 11.07
C LEU A 102 -21.03 -14.62 12.41
N ARG A 103 -19.87 -14.80 13.03
CA ARG A 103 -19.74 -15.38 14.37
C ARG A 103 -20.47 -14.56 15.43
N GLU A 104 -20.39 -13.24 15.34
CA GLU A 104 -21.12 -12.28 16.19
C GLU A 104 -22.59 -12.11 15.79
N LYS A 105 -23.11 -13.01 14.91
CA LYS A 105 -24.50 -13.06 14.46
C LYS A 105 -24.94 -11.78 13.74
N ALA A 106 -24.12 -11.30 12.80
CA ALA A 106 -24.46 -10.18 11.92
C ALA A 106 -25.81 -10.36 11.21
N ASP A 107 -26.17 -11.59 10.87
CA ASP A 107 -27.46 -11.93 10.25
C ASP A 107 -28.66 -11.59 11.16
N ALA A 108 -28.49 -11.57 12.47
CA ALA A 108 -29.53 -11.21 13.42
C ALA A 108 -29.46 -9.75 13.86
N ASN A 109 -28.24 -9.20 14.01
CA ASN A 109 -28.02 -7.81 14.44
C ASN A 109 -26.67 -7.29 13.94
N MET A 110 -26.68 -6.67 12.77
CA MET A 110 -25.48 -6.12 12.12
C MET A 110 -24.82 -5.01 12.96
N GLU A 111 -25.60 -4.08 13.54
CA GLU A 111 -25.04 -2.95 14.29
C GLU A 111 -24.22 -3.43 15.50
N ARG A 112 -24.76 -4.43 16.24
CA ARG A 112 -24.06 -5.02 17.37
C ARG A 112 -22.81 -5.77 16.92
N ALA A 113 -22.92 -6.63 15.91
CA ALA A 113 -21.79 -7.41 15.39
C ALA A 113 -20.68 -6.47 14.89
N PHE A 114 -21.04 -5.45 14.13
CA PHE A 114 -20.11 -4.44 13.67
C PHE A 114 -19.40 -3.71 14.82
N ALA A 115 -20.13 -3.29 15.86
CA ALA A 115 -19.54 -2.60 17.01
C ALA A 115 -18.50 -3.47 17.77
N VAL A 116 -18.68 -4.80 17.77
CA VAL A 116 -17.72 -5.75 18.37
C VAL A 116 -16.49 -5.92 17.47
N ILE A 117 -16.68 -5.97 16.15
CA ILE A 117 -15.62 -6.24 15.18
C ILE A 117 -14.90 -4.96 14.71
N GLU A 118 -15.46 -3.78 14.95
CA GLU A 118 -14.87 -2.50 14.55
C GLU A 118 -13.39 -2.35 14.93
N PRO A 119 -12.90 -2.75 16.13
CA PRO A 119 -11.46 -2.67 16.45
C PRO A 119 -10.58 -3.52 15.54
N LEU A 120 -11.07 -4.66 15.06
CA LEU A 120 -10.35 -5.52 14.11
C LEU A 120 -10.33 -4.90 12.72
N ILE A 121 -11.44 -4.30 12.29
CA ILE A 121 -11.53 -3.53 11.04
C ILE A 121 -10.56 -2.35 11.09
N GLU A 122 -10.53 -1.61 12.21
CA GLU A 122 -9.61 -0.50 12.41
C GLU A 122 -8.15 -0.96 12.31
N LEU A 123 -7.79 -2.07 12.95
CA LEU A 123 -6.43 -2.63 12.89
C LEU A 123 -6.04 -3.02 11.46
N ALA A 124 -6.96 -3.63 10.72
CA ALA A 124 -6.75 -3.99 9.32
C ALA A 124 -6.53 -2.74 8.45
N ILE A 125 -7.36 -1.70 8.62
CA ILE A 125 -7.26 -0.44 7.87
C ILE A 125 -6.00 0.33 8.26
N LYS A 126 -5.62 0.39 9.53
CA LYS A 126 -4.36 1.02 9.97
C LYS A 126 -3.13 0.36 9.36
N ARG A 127 -3.16 -0.95 9.13
CA ARG A 127 -2.10 -1.63 8.36
C ARG A 127 -2.07 -1.18 6.90
N LEU A 128 -3.22 -0.80 6.31
CA LEU A 128 -3.28 -0.21 4.98
C LEU A 128 -2.59 1.14 4.92
N GLU A 129 -2.86 2.03 5.89
CA GLU A 129 -2.19 3.33 5.99
C GLU A 129 -0.66 3.18 6.09
N ILE A 130 -0.18 2.15 6.81
CA ILE A 130 1.25 1.83 6.90
C ILE A 130 1.77 1.35 5.52
N ALA A 131 0.99 0.55 4.80
CA ALA A 131 1.35 0.09 3.45
C ALA A 131 1.41 1.24 2.45
N GLU A 132 0.42 2.14 2.44
CA GLU A 132 0.45 3.35 1.60
C GLU A 132 1.65 4.25 1.93
N SER A 133 1.98 4.42 3.20
CA SER A 133 3.16 5.21 3.59
C SER A 133 4.47 4.57 3.14
N ALA A 134 4.55 3.24 3.13
CA ALA A 134 5.71 2.52 2.61
C ALA A 134 5.82 2.67 1.08
N ILE A 135 4.70 2.59 0.36
CA ILE A 135 4.65 2.83 -1.10
C ILE A 135 5.10 4.25 -1.42
N LEU A 136 4.56 5.26 -0.71
CA LEU A 136 4.97 6.66 -0.87
C LEU A 136 6.46 6.85 -0.56
N GLY A 137 6.98 6.19 0.47
CA GLY A 137 8.40 6.16 0.79
C GLY A 137 9.22 5.63 -0.38
N LEU A 138 8.86 4.44 -0.88
CA LEU A 138 9.55 3.80 -1.99
C LEU A 138 9.54 4.66 -3.27
N VAL A 139 8.39 5.27 -3.62
CA VAL A 139 8.31 6.18 -4.77
C VAL A 139 9.30 7.34 -4.62
N GLY A 140 9.35 7.98 -3.46
CA GLY A 140 10.27 9.10 -3.19
C GLY A 140 11.74 8.68 -3.28
N GLU A 141 12.09 7.55 -2.69
CA GLU A 141 13.44 7.03 -2.71
C GLU A 141 13.88 6.64 -4.13
N LEU A 142 13.04 5.91 -4.88
CA LEU A 142 13.32 5.55 -6.26
C LEU A 142 13.37 6.76 -7.18
N LEU A 143 12.55 7.79 -6.95
CA LEU A 143 12.59 9.03 -7.72
C LEU A 143 13.92 9.76 -7.55
N LEU A 144 14.41 9.87 -6.32
CA LEU A 144 15.72 10.47 -6.07
C LEU A 144 16.83 9.60 -6.66
N LEU A 145 16.78 8.28 -6.47
CA LEU A 145 17.76 7.34 -7.00
C LEU A 145 17.84 7.41 -8.53
N ASP A 146 16.71 7.43 -9.23
CA ASP A 146 16.63 7.59 -10.67
C ASP A 146 17.22 8.93 -11.12
N ALA A 147 16.90 10.02 -10.42
CA ALA A 147 17.46 11.35 -10.72
C ALA A 147 18.99 11.41 -10.54
N LEU A 148 19.52 10.71 -9.54
CA LEU A 148 20.96 10.57 -9.32
C LEU A 148 21.62 9.72 -10.40
N CYS A 149 21.01 8.57 -10.76
CA CYS A 149 21.50 7.70 -11.83
C CYS A 149 21.55 8.40 -13.20
N ARG A 150 20.57 9.26 -13.49
CA ARG A 150 20.57 10.05 -14.73
C ARG A 150 21.66 11.11 -14.80
N ARG A 151 22.10 11.64 -13.65
CA ARG A 151 23.13 12.66 -13.58
C ARG A 151 24.53 12.09 -13.42
N ALA A 152 24.64 10.85 -12.97
CA ALA A 152 25.92 10.18 -12.78
C ALA A 152 26.58 9.81 -14.11
N ASP A 153 27.90 9.94 -14.18
CA ASP A 153 28.70 9.30 -15.25
C ASP A 153 28.52 7.78 -15.17
N ASP A 154 28.70 7.08 -16.29
CA ASP A 154 28.47 5.63 -16.37
C ASP A 154 29.18 4.84 -15.27
N ARG A 155 30.43 5.17 -14.96
CA ARG A 155 31.22 4.51 -13.90
C ARG A 155 30.65 4.70 -12.49
N HIS A 156 29.81 5.70 -12.24
CA HIS A 156 29.24 6.03 -10.94
C HIS A 156 27.81 5.53 -10.74
N VAL A 157 27.13 5.05 -11.80
CA VAL A 157 25.75 4.57 -11.70
C VAL A 157 25.64 3.39 -10.73
N GLY A 158 26.53 2.38 -10.86
CA GLY A 158 26.57 1.25 -9.95
C GLY A 158 26.75 1.66 -8.48
N PRO A 159 27.80 2.44 -8.13
CA PRO A 159 27.97 2.99 -6.79
C PRO A 159 26.75 3.76 -6.26
N VAL A 160 26.06 4.54 -7.08
CA VAL A 160 24.84 5.27 -6.68
C VAL A 160 23.73 4.30 -6.29
N VAL A 161 23.51 3.25 -7.08
CA VAL A 161 22.47 2.24 -6.76
C VAL A 161 22.86 1.43 -5.51
N GLN A 162 24.13 1.12 -5.34
CA GLN A 162 24.61 0.42 -4.15
C GLN A 162 24.50 1.25 -2.86
N ALA A 163 24.55 2.59 -2.96
CA ALA A 163 24.39 3.50 -1.83
C ALA A 163 22.96 3.54 -1.27
N TRP A 164 21.96 2.95 -1.97
CA TRP A 164 20.59 2.89 -1.51
C TRP A 164 20.39 1.81 -0.45
N ASP A 165 20.03 2.22 0.75
CA ASP A 165 19.83 1.39 1.93
C ASP A 165 18.40 1.41 2.48
N GLY A 166 17.48 2.21 1.92
CA GLY A 166 16.11 2.36 2.39
C GLY A 166 15.27 1.08 2.33
N TRP A 167 15.71 0.06 1.58
CA TRP A 167 15.06 -1.26 1.50
C TRP A 167 15.17 -2.08 2.78
N ARG A 168 16.02 -1.70 3.71
CA ARG A 168 16.26 -2.37 5.00
C ARG A 168 16.14 -1.36 6.16
N ARG A 169 16.14 -1.86 7.40
CA ARG A 169 16.23 -1.00 8.58
C ARG A 169 17.60 -0.34 8.63
N SER A 170 17.71 0.77 7.96
CA SER A 170 18.87 1.63 7.98
C SER A 170 18.56 2.95 8.70
N ALA A 171 19.60 3.60 9.20
CA ALA A 171 19.46 4.95 9.73
C ALA A 171 19.29 5.99 8.60
N ARG A 172 19.57 5.60 7.35
CA ARG A 172 19.52 6.46 6.16
C ARG A 172 18.94 5.72 4.97
N ASP A 173 18.31 6.47 4.08
CA ASP A 173 17.81 5.93 2.82
C ASP A 173 18.92 5.76 1.78
N LEU A 174 19.92 6.71 1.76
CA LEU A 174 21.15 6.55 0.98
C LEU A 174 22.35 6.99 1.82
N THR A 175 23.47 6.31 1.58
CA THR A 175 24.75 6.62 2.26
C THR A 175 25.93 6.48 1.31
N TRP A 176 26.77 7.51 1.20
CA TRP A 176 28.05 7.47 0.49
C TRP A 176 29.06 8.48 1.06
N GLU A 177 30.30 8.07 1.16
CA GLU A 177 31.45 8.93 1.53
C GLU A 177 31.20 9.86 2.73
N GLY A 178 30.59 9.33 3.80
CA GLY A 178 30.30 10.11 5.01
C GLY A 178 29.11 11.09 4.85
N THR A 179 28.36 11.00 3.78
CA THR A 179 27.11 11.74 3.59
C THR A 179 25.92 10.80 3.73
N GLY A 180 25.04 11.07 4.68
CA GLY A 180 23.74 10.42 4.82
C GLY A 180 22.65 11.25 4.13
N VAL A 181 21.68 10.57 3.52
CA VAL A 181 20.47 11.20 2.98
C VAL A 181 19.23 10.53 3.58
N GLU A 182 18.37 11.34 4.14
CA GLU A 182 17.05 10.98 4.61
C GLU A 182 16.02 11.57 3.67
N ILE A 183 15.11 10.75 3.15
CA ILE A 183 14.08 11.14 2.20
C ILE A 183 12.73 11.14 2.90
N LYS A 184 11.99 12.21 2.77
CA LYS A 184 10.64 12.34 3.29
C LYS A 184 9.68 12.65 2.17
N THR A 185 8.69 11.79 1.99
CA THR A 185 7.67 11.93 0.94
C THR A 185 6.35 12.37 1.55
N THR A 186 5.63 13.25 0.88
CA THR A 186 4.32 13.73 1.31
C THR A 186 3.37 13.89 0.13
N THR A 187 2.08 13.63 0.36
CA THR A 187 0.99 13.96 -0.57
C THR A 187 0.28 15.27 -0.20
N ARG A 188 0.73 15.93 0.87
CA ARG A 188 0.16 17.20 1.33
C ARG A 188 0.67 18.35 0.50
N THR A 189 -0.08 19.45 0.51
CA THR A 189 0.29 20.72 -0.16
C THR A 189 1.45 21.45 0.51
N THR A 190 1.84 21.00 1.70
CA THR A 190 2.94 21.58 2.49
C THR A 190 3.95 20.52 2.86
N SER A 191 5.24 20.86 2.82
CA SER A 191 6.33 20.01 3.27
C SER A 191 6.38 19.98 4.80
N SER A 192 5.57 19.10 5.40
CA SER A 192 5.54 18.89 6.85
C SER A 192 5.71 17.40 7.14
N HIS A 193 6.78 17.04 7.83
CA HIS A 193 7.16 15.67 8.10
C HIS A 193 7.30 15.40 9.59
N ALA A 194 6.84 14.22 10.03
CA ALA A 194 7.09 13.75 11.38
C ALA A 194 8.50 13.18 11.49
N VAL A 195 9.27 13.67 12.45
CA VAL A 195 10.56 13.10 12.84
C VAL A 195 10.33 12.08 13.95
N ARG A 196 10.69 10.82 13.71
CA ARG A 196 10.47 9.72 14.67
C ARG A 196 11.62 9.53 15.68
N GLY A 197 12.72 10.24 15.46
CA GLY A 197 13.88 10.17 16.34
C GLY A 197 14.99 11.09 15.90
N VAL A 198 15.90 11.43 16.84
CA VAL A 198 17.04 12.32 16.62
C VAL A 198 17.94 11.82 15.48
N HIS A 199 18.08 10.50 15.32
CA HIS A 199 18.84 9.89 14.24
C HIS A 199 18.40 10.33 12.83
N GLN A 200 17.18 10.83 12.64
CA GLN A 200 16.70 11.30 11.34
C GLN A 200 17.13 12.74 11.01
N ILE A 201 17.65 13.48 11.97
CA ILE A 201 18.00 14.90 11.83
C ILE A 201 19.42 15.24 12.28
N GLU A 202 20.16 14.29 12.84
CA GLU A 202 21.55 14.45 13.23
C GLU A 202 22.45 13.48 12.46
N PRO A 203 23.64 13.93 11.99
CA PRO A 203 24.62 13.02 11.41
C PRO A 203 24.97 11.90 12.39
N ALA A 204 25.11 10.67 11.87
CA ALA A 204 25.50 9.53 12.68
C ALA A 204 26.95 9.71 13.19
N ALA A 205 27.16 9.48 14.47
CA ALA A 205 28.51 9.48 15.05
C ALA A 205 29.31 8.26 14.54
N ALA A 206 30.64 8.35 14.52
CA ALA A 206 31.49 7.22 14.25
C ALA A 206 31.31 6.15 15.32
N THR A 207 31.26 4.89 14.90
CA THR A 207 31.17 3.71 15.76
C THR A 207 32.28 2.72 15.41
N ASP A 208 32.45 1.67 16.20
CA ASP A 208 33.40 0.58 15.88
C ASP A 208 33.06 -0.12 14.55
N ASP A 209 31.80 -0.04 14.10
CA ASP A 209 31.30 -0.70 12.88
C ASP A 209 31.47 0.20 11.63
N GLY A 210 31.86 1.47 11.78
CA GLY A 210 32.07 2.33 10.62
C GLY A 210 32.31 3.81 10.91
N PRO A 211 32.79 4.55 9.90
CA PRO A 211 33.03 5.99 10.02
C PRO A 211 31.69 6.73 10.18
N GLY A 212 31.69 7.75 11.01
CA GLY A 212 30.54 8.63 11.18
C GLY A 212 30.24 9.44 9.94
N GLU A 213 29.06 10.06 9.94
CA GLU A 213 28.64 10.98 8.91
C GLU A 213 29.18 12.37 9.17
N SER A 214 29.78 12.97 8.17
CA SER A 214 30.19 14.37 8.19
C SER A 214 29.06 15.33 7.75
N ARG A 215 28.05 14.77 7.07
CA ARG A 215 26.94 15.53 6.47
C ARG A 215 25.66 14.71 6.44
N LEU A 216 24.55 15.34 6.79
CA LEU A 216 23.20 14.80 6.60
C LEU A 216 22.39 15.73 5.70
N LEU A 217 21.76 15.16 4.69
CA LEU A 217 20.82 15.83 3.80
C LEU A 217 19.41 15.31 4.06
N LEU A 218 18.46 16.23 4.28
CA LEU A 218 17.05 15.93 4.33
C LEU A 218 16.40 16.34 3.00
N VAL A 219 15.89 15.38 2.26
CA VAL A 219 15.21 15.60 0.98
C VAL A 219 13.71 15.45 1.17
N SER A 220 12.96 16.50 0.87
CA SER A 220 11.49 16.47 0.92
C SER A 220 10.92 16.40 -0.49
N ILE A 221 10.08 15.39 -0.75
CA ILE A 221 9.44 15.14 -2.05
C ILE A 221 7.93 15.24 -1.88
N GLY A 222 7.31 16.16 -2.63
CA GLY A 222 5.86 16.25 -2.74
C GLY A 222 5.36 15.40 -3.90
N LEU A 223 4.38 14.53 -3.65
CA LEU A 223 3.74 13.68 -4.66
C LEU A 223 2.25 14.00 -4.71
N ARG A 224 1.67 13.90 -5.91
CA ARG A 224 0.22 13.95 -6.11
C ARG A 224 -0.21 12.74 -6.90
N GLN A 225 -1.23 12.04 -6.42
CA GLN A 225 -1.92 11.05 -7.24
C GLN A 225 -2.55 11.73 -8.46
N THR A 226 -2.42 11.13 -9.62
CA THR A 226 -2.94 11.67 -10.87
C THR A 226 -3.78 10.64 -11.63
N ASP A 227 -4.51 11.09 -12.62
CA ASP A 227 -5.27 10.22 -13.51
C ASP A 227 -4.30 9.34 -14.32
N PRO A 228 -4.59 8.05 -14.54
CA PRO A 228 -3.79 7.14 -15.38
C PRO A 228 -3.53 7.64 -16.81
N ASN A 229 -4.34 8.56 -17.31
CA ASN A 229 -4.21 9.14 -18.65
C ASN A 229 -3.24 10.34 -18.75
N VAL A 230 -2.65 10.75 -17.64
CA VAL A 230 -1.67 11.85 -17.59
C VAL A 230 -0.27 11.26 -17.51
N PRO A 231 0.74 11.80 -18.24
CA PRO A 231 2.13 11.40 -18.07
C PRO A 231 2.55 11.51 -16.60
N ALA A 232 2.90 10.40 -16.00
CA ALA A 232 3.07 10.30 -14.56
C ALA A 232 4.13 9.27 -14.20
N LEU A 233 4.63 9.35 -12.98
CA LEU A 233 5.61 8.43 -12.41
C LEU A 233 4.87 7.25 -11.77
N SER A 234 5.39 6.07 -11.97
CA SER A 234 4.96 4.86 -11.24
C SER A 234 6.20 4.11 -10.74
N ILE A 235 6.04 3.30 -9.69
CA ILE A 235 7.16 2.46 -9.22
C ILE A 235 7.73 1.60 -10.36
N PRO A 236 6.91 0.91 -11.16
CA PRO A 236 7.42 0.16 -12.30
C PRO A 236 8.26 1.00 -13.26
N SER A 237 7.79 2.19 -13.65
CA SER A 237 8.51 3.06 -14.57
C SER A 237 9.85 3.57 -14.01
N LEU A 238 9.92 3.84 -12.71
CA LEU A 238 11.15 4.22 -12.03
C LEU A 238 12.14 3.04 -11.96
N VAL A 239 11.64 1.84 -11.62
CA VAL A 239 12.46 0.62 -11.59
C VAL A 239 13.02 0.31 -12.98
N GLU A 240 12.18 0.35 -14.02
CA GLU A 240 12.60 0.14 -15.41
C GLU A 240 13.66 1.16 -15.86
N SER A 241 13.49 2.43 -15.50
CA SER A 241 14.44 3.50 -15.80
C SER A 241 15.81 3.25 -15.15
N ILE A 242 15.83 2.86 -13.88
CA ILE A 242 17.08 2.55 -13.15
C ILE A 242 17.75 1.30 -13.73
N VAL A 243 16.98 0.24 -14.02
CA VAL A 243 17.50 -1.00 -14.67
C VAL A 243 18.11 -0.69 -16.03
N ALA A 244 17.43 0.10 -16.85
CA ALA A 244 17.95 0.52 -18.16
C ALA A 244 19.27 1.30 -18.00
N ARG A 245 19.34 2.20 -17.02
CA ARG A 245 20.53 2.99 -16.75
C ARG A 245 21.71 2.13 -16.26
N LEU A 246 21.46 1.16 -15.36
CA LEU A 246 22.46 0.17 -14.92
C LEU A 246 23.00 -0.63 -16.12
N THR A 247 22.11 -1.07 -17.00
CA THR A 247 22.50 -1.87 -18.19
C THR A 247 23.37 -1.07 -19.14
N VAL A 248 22.96 0.15 -19.49
CA VAL A 248 23.68 1.03 -20.43
C VAL A 248 25.04 1.46 -19.88
N SER A 249 25.15 1.68 -18.56
CA SER A 249 26.38 2.09 -17.90
C SER A 249 27.42 0.96 -17.72
N GLY A 250 27.09 -0.28 -18.12
CA GLY A 250 27.95 -1.44 -17.90
C GLY A 250 27.85 -2.05 -16.50
N ALA A 251 26.96 -1.54 -15.65
CA ALA A 251 26.71 -2.06 -14.29
C ALA A 251 25.56 -3.10 -14.25
N GLY A 252 25.23 -3.73 -15.36
CA GLY A 252 24.12 -4.70 -15.49
C GLY A 252 24.16 -5.87 -14.50
N GLY A 253 25.35 -6.24 -14.02
CA GLY A 253 25.48 -7.27 -12.97
C GLY A 253 24.80 -6.93 -11.63
N LEU A 254 24.42 -5.66 -11.40
CA LEU A 254 23.73 -5.22 -10.18
C LEU A 254 22.20 -5.27 -10.31
N VAL A 255 21.66 -5.56 -11.50
CA VAL A 255 20.20 -5.51 -11.75
C VAL A 255 19.45 -6.48 -10.84
N ASP A 256 19.87 -7.72 -10.74
CA ASP A 256 19.19 -8.73 -9.90
C ASP A 256 19.22 -8.36 -8.42
N GLU A 257 20.32 -7.79 -7.95
CA GLU A 257 20.44 -7.31 -6.58
C GLU A 257 19.51 -6.12 -6.33
N PHE A 258 19.48 -5.15 -7.23
CA PHE A 258 18.58 -4.01 -7.14
C PHE A 258 17.11 -4.44 -7.10
N LEU A 259 16.69 -5.34 -8.01
CA LEU A 259 15.32 -5.86 -8.02
C LEU A 259 14.95 -6.60 -6.72
N LYS A 260 15.89 -7.37 -6.15
CA LYS A 260 15.69 -8.00 -4.83
C LYS A 260 15.52 -6.96 -3.73
N ARG A 261 16.31 -5.90 -3.72
CA ARG A 261 16.18 -4.80 -2.74
C ARG A 261 14.82 -4.10 -2.85
N VAL A 262 14.36 -3.83 -4.08
CA VAL A 262 13.02 -3.26 -4.32
C VAL A 262 11.94 -4.20 -3.79
N ALA A 263 12.02 -5.51 -4.09
CA ALA A 263 11.06 -6.50 -3.59
C ALA A 263 11.04 -6.65 -2.05
N MET A 264 12.18 -6.38 -1.40
CA MET A 264 12.27 -6.43 0.06
C MET A 264 11.79 -5.16 0.76
N TYR A 265 11.59 -4.06 0.03
CA TYR A 265 11.15 -2.80 0.62
C TYR A 265 9.80 -2.95 1.33
N GLY A 266 9.75 -2.54 2.59
CA GLY A 266 8.54 -2.67 3.41
C GLY A 266 8.18 -4.10 3.86
N SER A 267 8.96 -5.12 3.50
CA SER A 267 8.69 -6.53 3.87
C SER A 267 8.70 -6.79 5.38
N GLU A 268 9.36 -5.95 6.17
CA GLU A 268 9.34 -6.03 7.64
C GLU A 268 7.97 -5.69 8.25
N SER A 269 7.14 -4.96 7.53
CA SER A 269 5.74 -4.70 7.90
C SER A 269 4.76 -5.76 7.35
N GLY A 270 5.29 -6.81 6.73
CA GLY A 270 4.54 -7.94 6.17
C GLY A 270 4.17 -7.81 4.69
N ILE A 271 4.57 -6.73 4.03
CA ILE A 271 4.24 -6.48 2.62
C ILE A 271 5.51 -5.95 1.94
N GLY A 272 6.19 -6.82 1.23
CA GLY A 272 7.22 -6.41 0.28
C GLY A 272 6.58 -5.87 -1.01
N TYR A 273 7.36 -5.11 -1.79
CA TYR A 273 6.93 -4.66 -3.11
C TYR A 273 6.78 -5.85 -4.07
N GLU A 274 5.60 -6.02 -4.63
CA GLU A 274 5.34 -7.01 -5.70
C GLU A 274 5.06 -6.30 -7.03
N HIS A 275 5.99 -6.40 -7.98
CA HIS A 275 5.92 -5.70 -9.27
C HIS A 275 4.62 -6.03 -10.04
N ALA A 276 4.17 -7.28 -10.02
CA ALA A 276 2.98 -7.72 -10.73
C ALA A 276 1.67 -7.13 -10.17
N THR A 277 1.58 -6.94 -8.86
CA THR A 277 0.41 -6.36 -8.19
C THR A 277 0.42 -4.84 -8.21
N MET A 278 1.60 -4.22 -8.21
CA MET A 278 1.77 -2.76 -8.17
C MET A 278 1.78 -2.10 -9.56
N ALA A 279 1.83 -2.90 -10.64
CA ALA A 279 1.74 -2.39 -12.02
C ALA A 279 0.43 -1.63 -12.32
N ASN A 280 -0.61 -1.84 -11.51
CA ASN A 280 -1.93 -1.21 -11.66
C ASN A 280 -2.20 -0.09 -10.65
N GLU A 281 -1.23 0.32 -9.84
CA GLU A 281 -1.42 1.44 -8.93
C GLU A 281 -1.52 2.76 -9.67
N ALA A 282 -2.29 3.70 -9.09
CA ALA A 282 -2.44 5.03 -9.66
C ALA A 282 -1.07 5.73 -9.72
N PRO A 283 -0.72 6.32 -10.87
CA PRO A 283 0.55 7.00 -11.04
C PRO A 283 0.61 8.30 -10.23
N PHE A 284 1.83 8.80 -9.99
CA PHE A 284 2.09 10.02 -9.26
C PHE A 284 2.69 11.10 -10.16
N THR A 285 2.44 12.37 -9.82
CA THR A 285 3.17 13.53 -10.33
C THR A 285 3.91 14.22 -9.19
N THR A 286 5.04 14.84 -9.48
CA THR A 286 5.80 15.70 -8.56
C THR A 286 5.28 17.14 -8.57
#